data_468c947aca295703118ce13c83448a66
#
_entry.id   468c947aca295703118ce13c83448a66
#
_cell.length_a   1.000
_cell.length_b   1.000
_cell.length_c   1.000
_cell.angle_alpha   90.00
_cell.angle_beta   90.00
_cell.angle_gamma   90.00
#
_symmetry.space_group_name_H-M   'P 1'
#
loop_
_entity.id
_entity.type
_entity.pdbx_description
1 polymer ?
#
loop_
_entity_poly.entity_id
_entity_poly.type
_entity_poly.pdbx_seq_one_letter_code
_entity_poly.pdbx_strand_id
1 'polypeptide(L)'
;NERVSAVQDDPAYAESTPIERAPEEGRERTQRRILMAEFIAACALCAVIFFTNIFLPGSAVNTFLRGLFAGEEEVAADTRVYTDFTLSPLVNDTVEAEIAVSDTGVLSFTAEASVYPPADGTLLAVNGDADTGYTVEVGHSDSFSTIVSGLDTVYFAAGDEVKATIPLGFSD
;
A
#
# COMPACT_ATOMS: atom_id res chain seq x y z
N ASN A 1 -52.55 61.64 68.36
CA ASN A 1 -51.10 61.78 68.54
C ASN A 1 -50.37 60.65 67.89
N GLU A 2 -49.53 60.68 67.03
CA GLU A 2 -48.67 61.70 66.47
C GLU A 2 -47.99 61.13 65.22
N ARG A 3 -47.99 61.90 64.18
CA ARG A 3 -46.92 62.16 63.21
C ARG A 3 -46.18 60.99 62.61
N VAL A 4 -46.43 60.69 61.35
CA VAL A 4 -45.84 61.26 60.12
C VAL A 4 -44.32 61.30 60.14
N SER A 5 -43.77 60.58 59.25
CA SER A 5 -42.70 61.06 58.41
C SER A 5 -42.60 60.22 57.12
N ALA A 6 -42.85 60.90 56.06
CA ALA A 6 -42.59 60.41 54.71
C ALA A 6 -41.10 60.27 54.52
N VAL A 7 -40.67 59.15 54.02
CA VAL A 7 -39.39 58.98 53.35
C VAL A 7 -39.67 58.78 51.88
N GLN A 8 -39.20 59.72 51.14
CA GLN A 8 -39.22 59.82 49.73
C GLN A 8 -38.15 58.88 49.19
N ASP A 9 -38.57 57.74 48.57
CA ASP A 9 -37.67 56.88 47.86
C ASP A 9 -37.62 57.36 46.43
N ASP A 10 -36.44 57.80 46.06
CA ASP A 10 -36.04 58.18 44.74
C ASP A 10 -35.66 56.92 43.99
N PRO A 11 -36.33 56.53 42.91
CA PRO A 11 -35.87 55.40 42.09
C PRO A 11 -34.75 55.86 41.17
N ALA A 12 -33.52 55.57 41.54
CA ALA A 12 -32.39 55.66 40.63
C ALA A 12 -32.69 54.82 39.41
N TYR A 13 -33.05 55.47 38.34
CA TYR A 13 -33.04 54.88 36.99
C TYR A 13 -31.61 54.52 36.67
N ALA A 14 -31.31 53.26 36.77
CA ALA A 14 -30.12 52.73 36.17
C ALA A 14 -30.26 52.81 34.64
N GLU A 15 -29.58 53.79 34.11
CA GLU A 15 -29.37 54.01 32.68
C GLU A 15 -28.64 52.74 32.13
N SER A 16 -29.40 51.83 31.54
CA SER A 16 -28.83 50.72 30.83
C SER A 16 -28.14 51.25 29.57
N THR A 17 -26.83 51.37 29.65
CA THR A 17 -26.00 51.59 28.46
C THR A 17 -26.33 50.49 27.40
N PRO A 18 -26.64 50.89 26.16
CA PRO A 18 -26.82 49.94 25.09
C PRO A 18 -25.50 49.19 24.89
N ILE A 19 -25.50 47.89 25.12
CA ILE A 19 -24.40 47.03 24.70
C ILE A 19 -24.40 47.09 23.17
N GLU A 20 -23.49 47.90 22.66
CA GLU A 20 -23.18 47.99 21.24
C GLU A 20 -22.74 46.60 20.77
N ARG A 21 -23.71 45.85 20.23
CA ARG A 21 -23.43 44.57 19.56
C ARG A 21 -22.58 44.91 18.35
N ALA A 22 -21.26 44.74 18.48
CA ALA A 22 -20.35 44.79 17.36
C ALA A 22 -20.85 43.83 16.26
N PRO A 23 -20.69 44.19 15.00
CA PRO A 23 -21.38 43.53 13.89
C PRO A 23 -20.95 42.03 13.78
N GLU A 24 -21.82 41.15 14.22
CA GLU A 24 -21.64 39.67 14.12
C GLU A 24 -21.52 39.24 12.66
N GLU A 25 -22.09 40.01 11.72
CA GLU A 25 -22.05 39.73 10.28
C GLU A 25 -20.61 39.63 9.70
N GLY A 26 -19.66 40.41 10.19
CA GLY A 26 -18.26 40.34 9.73
C GLY A 26 -17.57 39.04 10.16
N ARG A 27 -17.92 38.58 11.37
CA ARG A 27 -17.34 37.37 11.94
C ARG A 27 -17.87 36.10 11.27
N GLU A 28 -19.15 36.08 10.96
CA GLU A 28 -19.78 34.95 10.21
C GLU A 28 -19.26 34.86 8.79
N ARG A 29 -19.07 35.96 8.09
CA ARG A 29 -18.49 35.95 6.73
C ARG A 29 -17.05 35.47 6.74
N THR A 30 -16.27 35.82 7.73
CA THR A 30 -14.88 35.37 7.87
C THR A 30 -14.83 33.88 8.23
N GLN A 31 -15.65 33.41 9.16
CA GLN A 31 -15.73 31.99 9.51
C GLN A 31 -16.17 31.15 8.32
N ARG A 32 -17.16 31.58 7.55
CA ARG A 32 -17.61 30.90 6.34
C ARG A 32 -16.52 30.82 5.27
N ARG A 33 -15.71 31.87 5.12
CA ARG A 33 -14.56 31.87 4.19
C ARG A 33 -13.47 30.90 4.64
N ILE A 34 -13.17 30.83 5.93
CA ILE A 34 -12.20 29.89 6.50
C ILE A 34 -12.69 28.46 6.29
N LEU A 35 -13.94 28.15 6.63
CA LEU A 35 -14.52 26.82 6.41
C LEU A 35 -14.55 26.41 4.93
N MET A 36 -14.86 27.35 4.02
CA MET A 36 -14.76 27.08 2.59
C MET A 36 -13.33 26.81 2.13
N ALA A 37 -12.36 27.55 2.64
CA ALA A 37 -10.95 27.36 2.31
C ALA A 37 -10.44 25.99 2.82
N GLU A 38 -10.82 25.59 4.04
CA GLU A 38 -10.52 24.28 4.61
C GLU A 38 -11.17 23.16 3.78
N PHE A 39 -12.42 23.33 3.39
CA PHE A 39 -13.11 22.35 2.54
C PHE A 39 -12.44 22.18 1.17
N ILE A 40 -12.07 23.30 0.53
CA ILE A 40 -11.35 23.25 -0.76
C ILE A 40 -9.99 22.59 -0.61
N ALA A 41 -9.25 22.89 0.47
CA ALA A 41 -7.96 22.26 0.77
C ALA A 41 -8.10 20.75 0.99
N ALA A 42 -9.12 20.32 1.72
CA ALA A 42 -9.42 18.90 1.93
C ALA A 42 -9.77 18.19 0.61
N CYS A 43 -10.60 18.80 -0.23
CA CYS A 43 -10.94 18.24 -1.54
C CYS A 43 -9.72 18.15 -2.47
N ALA A 44 -8.84 19.16 -2.46
CA ALA A 44 -7.61 19.15 -3.23
C ALA A 44 -6.66 18.03 -2.75
N LEU A 45 -6.53 17.84 -1.44
CA LEU A 45 -5.74 16.75 -0.86
C LEU A 45 -6.29 15.38 -1.27
N CYS A 46 -7.60 15.18 -1.16
CA CYS A 46 -8.26 13.95 -1.61
C CYS A 46 -8.04 13.69 -3.11
N ALA A 47 -8.11 14.73 -3.94
CA ALA A 47 -7.84 14.62 -5.36
C ALA A 47 -6.39 14.20 -5.65
N VAL A 48 -5.41 14.79 -4.94
CA VAL A 48 -3.99 14.42 -5.08
C VAL A 48 -3.77 12.96 -4.66
N ILE A 49 -4.35 12.52 -3.53
CA ILE A 49 -4.26 11.13 -3.07
C ILE A 49 -4.88 10.18 -4.10
N PHE A 50 -6.04 10.52 -4.64
CA PHE A 50 -6.74 9.71 -5.63
C PHE A 50 -5.93 9.62 -6.95
N PHE A 51 -5.40 10.74 -7.43
CA PHE A 51 -4.54 10.76 -8.62
C PHE A 51 -3.25 9.97 -8.43
N THR A 52 -2.57 10.14 -7.31
CA THR A 52 -1.34 9.38 -7.04
C THR A 52 -1.61 7.88 -6.92
N ASN A 53 -2.75 7.48 -6.37
CA ASN A 53 -3.11 6.06 -6.26
C ASN A 53 -3.40 5.40 -7.62
N ILE A 54 -4.00 6.15 -8.57
CA ILE A 54 -4.32 5.62 -9.91
C ILE A 54 -3.11 5.64 -10.84
N PHE A 55 -2.36 6.75 -10.86
CA PHE A 55 -1.32 6.97 -11.87
C PHE A 55 0.09 6.60 -11.42
N LEU A 56 0.32 6.43 -10.10
CA LEU A 56 1.63 6.11 -9.53
C LEU A 56 1.48 5.04 -8.43
N PRO A 57 1.07 3.82 -8.78
CA PRO A 57 0.83 2.75 -7.80
C PRO A 57 2.07 2.37 -6.98
N GLY A 58 3.28 2.62 -7.51
CA GLY A 58 4.56 2.39 -6.81
C GLY A 58 5.12 3.60 -6.07
N SER A 59 4.36 4.69 -5.89
CA SER A 59 4.88 5.89 -5.21
C SER A 59 5.02 5.66 -3.69
N ALA A 60 6.04 6.32 -3.09
CA ALA A 60 6.25 6.28 -1.64
C ALA A 60 5.03 6.72 -0.83
N VAL A 61 4.21 7.64 -1.38
CA VAL A 61 2.95 8.10 -0.77
C VAL A 61 1.91 6.98 -0.74
N ASN A 62 1.79 6.21 -1.83
CA ASN A 62 0.87 5.08 -1.89
C ASN A 62 1.30 3.98 -0.90
N THR A 63 2.59 3.65 -0.85
CA THR A 63 3.15 2.67 0.10
C THR A 63 2.93 3.12 1.55
N PHE A 64 3.14 4.40 1.85
CA PHE A 64 2.90 4.96 3.17
C PHE A 64 1.42 4.92 3.57
N LEU A 65 0.51 5.31 2.66
CA LEU A 65 -0.92 5.26 2.92
C LEU A 65 -1.43 3.82 3.08
N ARG A 66 -0.94 2.89 2.25
CA ARG A 66 -1.23 1.47 2.44
C ARG A 66 -0.78 0.97 3.81
N GLY A 67 0.41 1.37 4.28
CA GLY A 67 0.89 1.02 5.62
C GLY A 67 0.06 1.63 6.76
N LEU A 68 -0.58 2.78 6.54
CA LEU A 68 -1.45 3.42 7.54
C LEU A 68 -2.87 2.81 7.60
N PHE A 69 -3.39 2.34 6.45
CA PHE A 69 -4.75 1.84 6.32
C PHE A 69 -4.83 0.31 6.15
N ALA A 70 -3.74 -0.35 5.76
CA ALA A 70 -3.59 -1.75 6.02
C ALA A 70 -3.44 -1.87 7.55
N GLY A 71 -4.55 -2.13 8.24
CA GLY A 71 -4.44 -2.72 9.56
C GLY A 71 -3.46 -3.88 9.41
N GLU A 72 -2.55 -4.04 10.34
CA GLU A 72 -1.75 -5.25 10.43
C GLU A 72 -2.75 -6.42 10.48
N GLU A 73 -3.16 -6.93 9.31
CA GLU A 73 -3.48 -8.33 9.22
C GLU A 73 -2.15 -8.97 9.58
N GLU A 74 -2.08 -9.46 10.78
CA GLU A 74 -1.04 -10.37 11.24
C GLU A 74 -1.16 -11.57 10.29
N VAL A 75 -0.49 -11.46 9.13
CA VAL A 75 -0.38 -12.56 8.19
C VAL A 75 0.35 -13.62 8.99
N ALA A 76 -0.40 -14.64 9.38
CA ALA A 76 0.16 -15.75 10.14
C ALA A 76 1.40 -16.22 9.37
N ALA A 77 2.55 -16.18 10.05
CA ALA A 77 3.83 -16.53 9.44
C ALA A 77 3.71 -17.92 8.79
N ASP A 78 4.00 -18.00 7.50
CA ASP A 78 3.99 -19.27 6.76
C ASP A 78 5.28 -20.04 7.07
N THR A 79 5.24 -20.84 8.09
CA THR A 79 6.38 -21.60 8.60
C THR A 79 6.67 -22.91 7.85
N ARG A 80 5.96 -23.18 6.74
CA ARG A 80 6.21 -24.37 5.91
C ARG A 80 7.66 -24.40 5.44
N VAL A 81 8.26 -25.58 5.49
CA VAL A 81 9.61 -25.83 4.99
C VAL A 81 9.51 -26.53 3.61
N TYR A 82 10.61 -26.60 2.88
CA TYR A 82 10.62 -27.16 1.51
C TYR A 82 9.99 -28.57 1.39
N THR A 83 10.07 -29.39 2.45
CA THR A 83 9.47 -30.73 2.49
C THR A 83 7.94 -30.74 2.56
N ASP A 84 7.33 -29.62 2.88
CA ASP A 84 5.88 -29.47 2.96
C ASP A 84 5.26 -29.12 1.62
N PHE A 85 6.10 -28.86 0.62
CA PHE A 85 5.68 -28.50 -0.73
C PHE A 85 5.75 -29.69 -1.66
N THR A 86 4.76 -29.82 -2.55
CA THR A 86 4.84 -30.68 -3.71
C THR A 86 5.46 -29.88 -4.85
N LEU A 87 6.72 -30.17 -5.18
CA LEU A 87 7.45 -29.43 -6.19
C LEU A 87 7.03 -29.90 -7.59
N SER A 88 6.75 -28.94 -8.46
CA SER A 88 6.46 -29.17 -9.88
C SER A 88 7.74 -29.10 -10.71
N PRO A 89 7.80 -29.75 -11.88
CA PRO A 89 8.92 -29.63 -12.82
C PRO A 89 9.10 -28.17 -13.27
N LEU A 90 10.36 -27.73 -13.39
CA LEU A 90 10.70 -26.39 -13.87
C LEU A 90 10.44 -26.18 -15.35
N VAL A 91 10.44 -27.23 -16.13
CA VAL A 91 10.13 -27.26 -17.58
C VAL A 91 9.08 -28.29 -17.83
N ASN A 92 8.34 -28.14 -18.94
CA ASN A 92 7.32 -29.08 -19.34
C ASN A 92 8.00 -30.40 -19.76
N ASP A 93 7.40 -31.53 -19.45
CA ASP A 93 7.86 -32.90 -19.81
C ASP A 93 7.91 -33.17 -21.33
N THR A 94 7.32 -32.29 -22.14
CA THR A 94 7.43 -32.32 -23.60
C THR A 94 8.74 -31.72 -24.12
N VAL A 95 9.51 -31.03 -23.26
CA VAL A 95 10.81 -30.47 -23.62
C VAL A 95 11.90 -31.50 -23.39
N GLU A 96 12.64 -31.84 -24.44
CA GLU A 96 13.81 -32.70 -24.35
C GLU A 96 14.97 -31.90 -23.73
N ALA A 97 15.04 -31.86 -22.41
CA ALA A 97 16.10 -31.20 -21.64
C ALA A 97 16.85 -32.25 -20.81
N GLU A 98 18.19 -32.23 -20.89
CA GLU A 98 19.02 -32.96 -19.95
C GLU A 98 19.09 -32.20 -18.64
N ILE A 99 18.47 -32.71 -17.58
CA ILE A 99 18.44 -32.11 -16.26
C ILE A 99 19.55 -32.69 -15.40
N ALA A 100 20.51 -31.89 -15.02
CA ALA A 100 21.55 -32.26 -14.06
C ALA A 100 21.18 -31.70 -12.66
N VAL A 101 21.35 -32.50 -11.62
CA VAL A 101 21.12 -32.14 -10.25
C VAL A 101 22.43 -32.25 -9.49
N SER A 102 22.86 -31.17 -8.87
CA SER A 102 24.07 -31.15 -8.04
C SER A 102 23.77 -31.61 -6.62
N ASP A 103 24.83 -32.03 -5.89
CA ASP A 103 24.76 -32.42 -4.48
C ASP A 103 24.28 -31.27 -3.57
N THR A 104 24.34 -30.03 -4.05
CA THR A 104 23.88 -28.83 -3.34
C THR A 104 22.43 -28.46 -3.66
N GLY A 105 21.72 -29.28 -4.43
CA GLY A 105 20.32 -29.02 -4.78
C GLY A 105 20.13 -28.03 -5.92
N VAL A 106 21.19 -27.73 -6.69
CA VAL A 106 21.06 -26.90 -7.89
C VAL A 106 20.63 -27.78 -9.04
N LEU A 107 19.50 -27.45 -9.68
CA LEU A 107 19.09 -28.01 -10.95
C LEU A 107 19.64 -27.13 -12.07
N SER A 108 20.24 -27.75 -13.07
CA SER A 108 20.67 -27.07 -14.31
C SER A 108 20.16 -27.84 -15.53
N PHE A 109 19.76 -27.08 -16.52
CA PHE A 109 19.33 -27.65 -17.83
C PHE A 109 19.70 -26.65 -18.93
N THR A 110 19.77 -27.18 -20.15
CA THR A 110 19.96 -26.33 -21.35
C THR A 110 18.86 -26.73 -22.33
N ALA A 111 17.93 -25.81 -22.54
CA ALA A 111 16.86 -25.96 -23.51
C ALA A 111 16.15 -24.64 -23.74
N GLU A 112 15.72 -24.40 -24.96
CA GLU A 112 14.74 -23.34 -25.24
C GLU A 112 13.39 -23.75 -24.63
N ALA A 113 13.00 -23.15 -23.52
CA ALA A 113 11.81 -23.57 -22.80
C ALA A 113 11.18 -22.47 -21.98
N SER A 114 9.86 -22.58 -21.81
CA SER A 114 9.16 -21.87 -20.74
C SER A 114 9.53 -22.48 -19.40
N VAL A 115 9.93 -21.64 -18.46
CA VAL A 115 10.37 -22.02 -17.13
C VAL A 115 9.28 -21.69 -16.12
N TYR A 116 8.93 -22.67 -15.28
CA TYR A 116 7.86 -22.58 -14.29
C TYR A 116 8.44 -22.50 -12.87
N PRO A 117 7.79 -21.82 -11.95
CA PRO A 117 8.17 -21.91 -10.54
C PRO A 117 7.86 -23.32 -10.01
N PRO A 118 8.70 -23.86 -9.12
CA PRO A 118 8.50 -25.21 -8.60
C PRO A 118 7.28 -25.34 -7.68
N ALA A 119 6.80 -24.25 -7.12
CA ALA A 119 5.59 -24.19 -6.31
C ALA A 119 4.95 -22.79 -6.44
N ASP A 120 3.72 -22.66 -5.99
CA ASP A 120 3.05 -21.36 -5.86
C ASP A 120 3.82 -20.47 -4.89
N GLY A 121 3.85 -19.16 -5.13
CA GLY A 121 4.56 -18.22 -4.28
C GLY A 121 4.41 -16.77 -4.72
N THR A 122 5.31 -15.93 -4.24
CA THR A 122 5.42 -14.52 -4.61
C THR A 122 6.79 -14.23 -5.17
N LEU A 123 6.86 -13.49 -6.26
CA LEU A 123 8.12 -13.06 -6.84
C LEU A 123 8.75 -11.98 -5.96
N LEU A 124 9.84 -12.32 -5.26
CA LEU A 124 10.50 -11.41 -4.30
C LEU A 124 11.42 -10.41 -5.01
N ALA A 125 12.16 -10.87 -6.01
CA ALA A 125 13.13 -10.05 -6.73
C ALA A 125 13.26 -10.48 -8.19
N VAL A 126 13.54 -9.50 -9.06
CA VAL A 126 13.95 -9.69 -10.46
C VAL A 126 15.24 -8.89 -10.64
N ASN A 127 16.33 -9.55 -10.99
CA ASN A 127 17.65 -8.96 -11.20
C ASN A 127 18.16 -9.31 -12.60
N GLY A 128 18.99 -8.45 -13.17
CA GLY A 128 19.55 -8.64 -14.52
C GLY A 128 18.81 -7.84 -15.59
N ASP A 129 19.14 -8.12 -16.82
CA ASP A 129 18.56 -7.49 -18.00
C ASP A 129 18.56 -8.47 -19.19
N ALA A 130 18.04 -8.02 -20.34
CA ALA A 130 17.96 -8.85 -21.55
C ALA A 130 19.32 -9.22 -22.16
N ASP A 131 20.38 -8.49 -21.83
CA ASP A 131 21.73 -8.74 -22.37
C ASP A 131 22.51 -9.74 -21.51
N THR A 132 22.27 -9.76 -20.21
CA THR A 132 22.96 -10.60 -19.22
C THR A 132 22.13 -11.78 -18.72
N GLY A 133 20.84 -11.80 -19.06
CA GLY A 133 19.85 -12.73 -18.53
C GLY A 133 19.30 -12.29 -17.18
N TYR A 134 18.09 -12.75 -16.89
CA TYR A 134 17.41 -12.45 -15.64
C TYR A 134 17.63 -13.54 -14.60
N THR A 135 17.71 -13.12 -13.36
CA THR A 135 17.65 -13.97 -12.17
C THR A 135 16.48 -13.52 -11.33
N VAL A 136 15.61 -14.46 -10.97
CA VAL A 136 14.42 -14.20 -10.18
C VAL A 136 14.44 -15.02 -8.90
N GLU A 137 13.92 -14.45 -7.84
CA GLU A 137 13.72 -15.12 -6.56
C GLU A 137 12.22 -15.24 -6.28
N VAL A 138 11.76 -16.45 -6.04
CA VAL A 138 10.37 -16.76 -5.69
C VAL A 138 10.31 -17.25 -4.25
N GLY A 139 9.60 -16.52 -3.41
CA GLY A 139 9.31 -16.91 -2.03
C GLY A 139 8.06 -17.79 -1.98
N HIS A 140 8.18 -18.96 -1.38
CA HIS A 140 7.09 -19.94 -1.22
C HIS A 140 6.54 -19.96 0.21
N SER A 141 7.40 -19.59 1.18
CA SER A 141 7.08 -19.40 2.60
C SER A 141 8.14 -18.49 3.23
N ASP A 142 8.03 -18.22 4.52
CA ASP A 142 9.02 -17.42 5.25
C ASP A 142 10.40 -18.09 5.34
N SER A 143 10.46 -19.41 5.14
CA SER A 143 11.68 -20.21 5.27
C SER A 143 12.11 -20.92 3.98
N PHE A 144 11.37 -20.78 2.89
CA PHE A 144 11.66 -21.43 1.63
C PHE A 144 11.49 -20.49 0.45
N SER A 145 12.57 -20.26 -0.27
CA SER A 145 12.58 -19.56 -1.56
C SER A 145 13.35 -20.36 -2.60
N THR A 146 13.09 -20.09 -3.87
CA THR A 146 13.83 -20.63 -5.01
C THR A 146 14.38 -19.51 -5.86
N ILE A 147 15.58 -19.74 -6.41
CA ILE A 147 16.23 -18.80 -7.32
C ILE A 147 16.31 -19.47 -8.69
N VAL A 148 15.81 -18.79 -9.71
CA VAL A 148 15.88 -19.21 -11.11
C VAL A 148 16.72 -18.18 -11.86
N SER A 149 17.80 -18.64 -12.50
CA SER A 149 18.75 -17.82 -13.24
C SER A 149 18.84 -18.23 -14.69
N GLY A 150 19.25 -17.30 -15.57
CA GLY A 150 19.44 -17.57 -17.00
C GLY A 150 18.13 -17.49 -17.79
N LEU A 151 17.19 -16.66 -17.36
CA LEU A 151 15.99 -16.36 -18.14
C LEU A 151 16.28 -15.20 -19.09
N ASP A 152 15.89 -15.33 -20.35
CA ASP A 152 15.96 -14.25 -21.34
C ASP A 152 14.77 -13.31 -21.24
N THR A 153 13.66 -13.82 -20.73
CA THR A 153 12.44 -13.04 -20.51
C THR A 153 11.77 -13.45 -19.22
N VAL A 154 11.27 -12.47 -18.45
CA VAL A 154 10.47 -12.65 -17.23
C VAL A 154 9.09 -12.04 -17.45
N TYR A 155 8.03 -12.75 -17.08
CA TYR A 155 6.63 -12.34 -17.33
C TYR A 155 5.99 -11.62 -16.16
N PHE A 156 6.63 -11.59 -15.00
CA PHE A 156 6.12 -11.04 -13.76
C PHE A 156 7.04 -9.94 -13.21
N ALA A 157 6.50 -9.10 -12.36
CA ALA A 157 7.25 -8.10 -11.61
C ALA A 157 7.42 -8.52 -10.13
N ALA A 158 8.40 -7.96 -9.46
CA ALA A 158 8.57 -8.15 -8.02
C ALA A 158 7.28 -7.74 -7.26
N GLY A 159 6.81 -8.61 -6.39
CA GLY A 159 5.56 -8.47 -5.65
C GLY A 159 4.36 -9.21 -6.26
N ASP A 160 4.48 -9.74 -7.48
CA ASP A 160 3.41 -10.49 -8.13
C ASP A 160 3.29 -11.91 -7.55
N GLU A 161 2.07 -12.41 -7.45
CA GLU A 161 1.81 -13.82 -7.15
C GLU A 161 2.11 -14.68 -8.39
N VAL A 162 2.84 -15.76 -8.20
CA VAL A 162 3.17 -16.74 -9.22
C VAL A 162 2.59 -18.12 -8.89
N LYS A 163 2.20 -18.86 -9.92
CA LYS A 163 1.61 -20.19 -9.82
C LYS A 163 2.48 -21.21 -10.51
N ALA A 164 2.65 -22.39 -9.93
CA ALA A 164 3.42 -23.48 -10.50
C ALA A 164 2.94 -23.93 -11.89
N THR A 165 1.71 -23.59 -12.27
CA THR A 165 1.11 -23.94 -13.57
C THR A 165 1.25 -22.85 -14.62
N ILE A 166 1.80 -21.67 -14.26
CA ILE A 166 1.97 -20.53 -15.15
C ILE A 166 3.46 -20.25 -15.33
N PRO A 167 3.96 -20.12 -16.57
CA PRO A 167 5.38 -19.91 -16.81
C PRO A 167 5.85 -18.59 -16.20
N LEU A 168 6.96 -18.65 -15.47
CA LEU A 168 7.63 -17.51 -14.85
C LEU A 168 8.37 -16.65 -15.87
N GLY A 169 8.93 -17.31 -16.89
CA GLY A 169 9.72 -16.70 -17.94
C GLY A 169 10.07 -17.71 -19.03
N PHE A 170 11.00 -17.30 -19.88
CA PHE A 170 11.51 -18.11 -20.99
C PHE A 170 13.05 -18.10 -20.97
N SER A 171 13.65 -19.21 -21.28
CA SER A 171 15.09 -19.39 -21.50
C SER A 171 15.30 -19.85 -22.92
N ASP A 172 16.22 -19.19 -23.65
CA ASP A 172 16.62 -19.45 -25.04
C ASP A 172 17.99 -20.13 -25.11
#